data_e2406c3a66b27daf4fa2060b5f1216f3
#
_entry.id   e2406c3a66b27daf4fa2060b5f1216f3
#
_cell.length_a   1.000
_cell.length_b   1.000
_cell.length_c   1.000
_cell.angle_alpha   90.00
_cell.angle_beta   90.00
_cell.angle_gamma   90.00
#
_symmetry.space_group_name_H-M   'P 1'
#
loop_
_entity.id
_entity.type
_entity.pdbx_description
1 polymer ?
#
loop_
_entity_poly.entity_id
_entity_poly.type
_entity_poly.pdbx_seq_one_letter_code
_entity_poly.pdbx_strand_id
1 'polypeptide(L)'
;MWDGRGAGPPTANAIVVSSDALIYGGLVDSRTHHLPKDVLTERAERLLKLKAQGGDPFVYVFTTIMRSPKASSAPVEPAYYAEWGPKLFRMGALEDKLDLKEISRKERKELAALQAEIPQAVQDDRAQRRNLNIATTELLLHGVESGNFDYLLIGRDDTAPYSQAHKEARKMDILVRELPKEKIRFFSGADQLGLILLSRAASRVSYEIPMVYIDFAEGKGGATIPTYEDDPIAFSAAEHIHAAGGWPTAKLTRADLVLAVNTPLDGVTLEASNPKNTGEITKQTEEFVADVKGYLKQGKAVAVADIAYGNGADNALVKELFKENLAEKLAAYGGWNTAGNTLGFALGQGLLAKSMDAADRQSLLTVRYLDDWAYQANVRNKTYVELIWPNYWPNSGLNTQQVQEAEAVITKDILELAQPVLGDRVSKYNFTLPWKRMFEVEVSRK
;
A
#
# COMPACT_ATOMS: atom_id res chain seq x y z
N MET A 1 17.93 -12.83 -11.24
CA MET A 1 17.84 -13.40 -12.61
C MET A 1 17.73 -14.92 -12.46
N TRP A 2 16.54 -15.48 -12.71
CA TRP A 2 16.33 -16.93 -12.63
C TRP A 2 16.86 -17.55 -13.94
N ASP A 3 17.90 -18.37 -13.87
CA ASP A 3 18.60 -18.88 -15.06
C ASP A 3 18.15 -20.28 -15.52
N GLY A 4 17.14 -20.85 -14.87
CA GLY A 4 16.51 -22.10 -15.31
C GLY A 4 17.39 -23.34 -15.31
N ARG A 5 18.58 -23.33 -14.73
CA ARG A 5 19.49 -24.45 -14.73
C ARG A 5 19.58 -25.08 -13.35
N GLY A 6 19.03 -26.28 -13.19
CA GLY A 6 19.50 -27.25 -12.20
C GLY A 6 18.61 -27.57 -10.99
N ALA A 7 17.32 -27.29 -11.01
CA ALA A 7 16.37 -27.91 -10.08
C ALA A 7 15.31 -28.68 -10.90
N GLY A 8 14.88 -29.82 -10.42
CA GLY A 8 13.68 -30.50 -10.92
C GLY A 8 12.49 -29.54 -10.90
N PRO A 9 11.34 -29.91 -11.48
CA PRO A 9 10.18 -29.00 -11.56
C PRO A 9 9.91 -28.44 -10.17
N PRO A 10 9.71 -27.11 -10.05
CA PRO A 10 9.43 -26.50 -8.75
C PRO A 10 8.21 -27.19 -8.14
N THR A 11 8.36 -27.71 -6.93
CA THR A 11 7.29 -28.37 -6.16
C THR A 11 6.39 -27.38 -5.46
N ALA A 12 6.38 -26.12 -5.90
CA ALA A 12 5.56 -25.06 -5.33
C ALA A 12 4.08 -25.28 -5.65
N ASN A 13 3.22 -25.25 -4.64
CA ASN A 13 1.77 -25.34 -4.82
C ASN A 13 1.19 -24.03 -5.38
N ALA A 14 1.83 -22.90 -5.12
CA ALA A 14 1.40 -21.57 -5.58
C ALA A 14 2.62 -20.66 -5.86
N ILE A 15 2.45 -19.75 -6.80
CA ILE A 15 3.42 -18.71 -7.18
C ILE A 15 2.72 -17.36 -7.08
N VAL A 16 3.29 -16.42 -6.31
CA VAL A 16 2.83 -15.03 -6.23
C VAL A 16 3.85 -14.14 -6.94
N VAL A 17 3.39 -13.34 -7.89
CA VAL A 17 4.26 -12.60 -8.83
C VAL A 17 3.91 -11.12 -8.87
N SER A 18 4.91 -10.26 -8.68
CA SER A 18 4.85 -8.86 -9.08
C SER A 18 5.18 -8.72 -10.56
N SER A 19 4.20 -8.35 -11.38
CA SER A 19 4.46 -8.05 -12.80
C SER A 19 5.37 -6.82 -12.93
N ASP A 20 5.18 -5.81 -12.08
CA ASP A 20 5.98 -4.59 -12.13
C ASP A 20 7.47 -4.87 -11.89
N ALA A 21 7.78 -5.78 -10.96
CA ALA A 21 9.16 -6.18 -10.70
C ALA A 21 9.77 -6.97 -11.88
N LEU A 22 9.01 -7.88 -12.49
CA LEU A 22 9.54 -8.73 -13.57
C LEU A 22 9.54 -8.05 -14.94
N ILE A 23 8.63 -7.12 -15.18
CA ILE A 23 8.52 -6.43 -16.48
C ILE A 23 9.38 -5.17 -16.50
N TYR A 24 9.30 -4.33 -15.48
CA TYR A 24 9.99 -3.02 -15.45
C TYR A 24 11.27 -3.04 -14.62
N GLY A 25 11.35 -3.87 -13.58
CA GLY A 25 12.39 -3.89 -12.55
C GLY A 25 11.87 -3.61 -11.15
N GLY A 26 10.73 -2.95 -11.03
CA GLY A 26 10.07 -2.59 -9.77
C GLY A 26 8.92 -1.62 -9.97
N LEU A 27 8.22 -1.29 -8.88
CA LEU A 27 7.15 -0.30 -8.88
C LEU A 27 7.67 1.10 -9.27
N VAL A 28 8.84 1.52 -8.75
CA VAL A 28 9.46 2.79 -9.10
C VAL A 28 9.92 2.78 -10.57
N ASP A 29 10.52 1.69 -11.01
CA ASP A 29 10.97 1.53 -12.40
C ASP A 29 9.80 1.64 -13.38
N SER A 30 8.61 1.15 -13.02
CA SER A 30 7.41 1.29 -13.86
C SER A 30 7.04 2.73 -14.14
N ARG A 31 7.43 3.66 -13.25
CA ARG A 31 7.16 5.11 -13.37
C ARG A 31 8.21 5.86 -14.16
N THR A 32 9.41 5.28 -14.35
CA THR A 32 10.59 5.99 -14.85
C THR A 32 11.24 5.35 -16.08
N HIS A 33 10.83 4.16 -16.50
CA HIS A 33 11.45 3.43 -17.60
C HIS A 33 11.29 4.11 -18.97
N HIS A 34 12.21 3.74 -19.86
CA HIS A 34 12.18 4.05 -21.29
C HIS A 34 12.28 2.76 -22.13
N LEU A 35 11.72 1.65 -21.59
CA LEU A 35 11.75 0.36 -22.28
C LEU A 35 10.88 0.39 -23.52
N PRO A 36 11.33 -0.15 -24.65
CA PRO A 36 10.55 -0.23 -25.87
C PRO A 36 9.43 -1.28 -25.73
N LYS A 37 8.39 -1.13 -26.58
CA LYS A 37 7.16 -1.95 -26.51
C LYS A 37 7.44 -3.45 -26.68
N ASP A 38 8.34 -3.83 -27.58
CA ASP A 38 8.71 -5.23 -27.84
C ASP A 38 9.31 -5.92 -26.62
N VAL A 39 10.18 -5.24 -25.87
CA VAL A 39 10.76 -5.72 -24.61
C VAL A 39 9.68 -5.91 -23.54
N LEU A 40 8.75 -4.96 -23.42
CA LEU A 40 7.63 -5.06 -22.45
C LEU A 40 6.70 -6.24 -22.82
N THR A 41 6.38 -6.38 -24.11
CA THR A 41 5.57 -7.49 -24.61
C THR A 41 6.24 -8.83 -24.34
N GLU A 42 7.53 -8.98 -24.68
CA GLU A 42 8.26 -10.23 -24.44
C GLU A 42 8.26 -10.62 -22.96
N ARG A 43 8.50 -9.64 -22.06
CA ARG A 43 8.51 -9.88 -20.61
C ARG A 43 7.11 -10.26 -20.09
N ALA A 44 6.04 -9.62 -20.56
CA ALA A 44 4.67 -9.97 -20.22
C ALA A 44 4.31 -11.39 -20.71
N GLU A 45 4.69 -11.76 -21.94
CA GLU A 45 4.48 -13.11 -22.48
C GLU A 45 5.21 -14.20 -21.70
N ARG A 46 6.37 -13.89 -21.07
CA ARG A 46 7.04 -14.85 -20.18
C ARG A 46 6.20 -15.14 -18.96
N LEU A 47 5.51 -14.14 -18.39
CA LEU A 47 4.60 -14.35 -17.26
C LEU A 47 3.44 -15.27 -17.62
N LEU A 48 2.89 -15.15 -18.84
CA LEU A 48 1.80 -16.02 -19.33
C LEU A 48 2.21 -17.50 -19.43
N LYS A 49 3.50 -17.82 -19.41
CA LYS A 49 4.04 -19.19 -19.51
C LYS A 49 4.37 -19.81 -18.15
N LEU A 50 4.25 -19.07 -17.03
CA LEU A 50 4.68 -19.53 -15.70
C LEU A 50 3.99 -20.83 -15.28
N LYS A 51 2.67 -20.94 -15.49
CA LYS A 51 1.89 -22.11 -15.09
C LYS A 51 2.38 -23.38 -15.79
N ALA A 52 2.55 -23.33 -17.11
CA ALA A 52 3.02 -24.46 -17.88
C ALA A 52 4.47 -24.87 -17.55
N GLN A 53 5.33 -23.90 -17.24
CA GLN A 53 6.73 -24.15 -16.89
C GLN A 53 6.91 -24.62 -15.44
N GLY A 54 5.98 -24.26 -14.53
CA GLY A 54 6.05 -24.55 -13.12
C GLY A 54 5.42 -25.87 -12.66
N GLY A 55 4.91 -26.72 -13.58
CA GLY A 55 4.24 -27.97 -13.19
C GLY A 55 2.80 -27.78 -12.70
N ASP A 56 2.10 -26.78 -13.24
CA ASP A 56 0.69 -26.43 -12.96
C ASP A 56 0.41 -25.93 -11.51
N PRO A 57 1.25 -25.04 -10.94
CA PRO A 57 0.95 -24.40 -9.67
C PRO A 57 -0.22 -23.42 -9.81
N PHE A 58 -0.82 -23.01 -8.70
CA PHE A 58 -1.66 -21.81 -8.70
C PHE A 58 -0.81 -20.57 -8.98
N VAL A 59 -1.15 -19.80 -10.00
CA VAL A 59 -0.42 -18.58 -10.40
C VAL A 59 -1.24 -17.34 -10.07
N TYR A 60 -0.73 -16.54 -9.13
CA TYR A 60 -1.33 -15.28 -8.66
C TYR A 60 -0.43 -14.13 -9.07
N VAL A 61 -0.96 -13.23 -9.87
CA VAL A 61 -0.21 -12.08 -10.39
C VAL A 61 -0.80 -10.79 -9.87
N PHE A 62 0.04 -9.82 -9.53
CA PHE A 62 -0.40 -8.45 -9.29
C PHE A 62 0.37 -7.46 -10.15
N THR A 63 -0.32 -6.40 -10.52
CA THR A 63 0.17 -5.28 -11.33
C THR A 63 -0.40 -3.98 -10.79
N THR A 64 0.16 -2.82 -11.16
CA THR A 64 -0.34 -1.53 -10.72
C THR A 64 -0.67 -0.60 -11.87
N ILE A 65 -1.71 0.20 -11.72
CA ILE A 65 -1.88 1.42 -12.50
C ILE A 65 -1.02 2.50 -11.88
N MET A 66 -0.15 3.06 -12.70
CA MET A 66 0.83 4.04 -12.29
C MET A 66 0.18 5.27 -11.65
N ARG A 67 0.69 5.70 -10.50
CA ARG A 67 0.20 6.85 -9.74
C ARG A 67 0.26 8.18 -10.51
N SER A 68 -0.42 9.17 -9.98
CA SER A 68 -0.37 10.56 -10.44
C SER A 68 -0.15 11.47 -9.21
N PRO A 69 1.10 11.60 -8.72
CA PRO A 69 1.35 12.30 -7.46
C PRO A 69 1.19 13.80 -7.61
N LYS A 70 0.70 14.47 -6.54
CA LYS A 70 0.65 15.93 -6.45
C LYS A 70 2.03 16.56 -6.29
N ALA A 71 2.89 15.90 -5.51
CA ALA A 71 4.26 16.34 -5.27
C ALA A 71 5.15 15.11 -5.21
N SER A 72 6.18 15.10 -6.01
CA SER A 72 7.18 14.03 -6.02
C SER A 72 8.42 14.53 -6.76
N SER A 73 9.49 13.75 -6.68
CA SER A 73 10.75 14.09 -7.32
C SER A 73 11.53 12.84 -7.71
N ALA A 74 12.60 13.01 -8.47
CA ALA A 74 13.56 11.95 -8.71
C ALA A 74 14.16 11.44 -7.38
N PRO A 75 14.50 10.16 -7.26
CA PRO A 75 14.48 9.13 -8.32
C PRO A 75 13.15 8.36 -8.47
N VAL A 76 12.13 8.66 -7.66
CA VAL A 76 10.88 7.90 -7.65
C VAL A 76 9.89 8.32 -8.73
N GLU A 77 10.15 9.45 -9.37
CA GLU A 77 9.48 9.96 -10.57
C GLU A 77 10.51 10.47 -11.56
N PRO A 78 10.17 10.70 -12.83
CA PRO A 78 11.02 11.39 -13.77
C PRO A 78 11.46 12.78 -13.25
N ALA A 79 12.68 13.21 -13.57
CA ALA A 79 13.27 14.44 -13.02
C ALA A 79 12.40 15.69 -13.22
N TYR A 80 11.64 15.77 -14.31
CA TYR A 80 10.76 16.90 -14.61
C TYR A 80 9.59 17.05 -13.60
N TYR A 81 9.29 16.04 -12.78
CA TYR A 81 8.26 16.15 -11.74
C TYR A 81 8.61 17.16 -10.65
N ALA A 82 9.89 17.44 -10.42
CA ALA A 82 10.32 18.47 -9.46
C ALA A 82 9.77 19.86 -9.83
N GLU A 83 9.65 20.15 -11.14
CA GLU A 83 9.14 21.44 -11.66
C GLU A 83 7.66 21.35 -12.02
N TRP A 84 7.25 20.26 -12.70
CA TRP A 84 5.94 20.15 -13.35
C TRP A 84 4.94 19.27 -12.62
N GLY A 85 5.34 18.56 -11.57
CA GLY A 85 4.50 17.58 -10.88
C GLY A 85 3.11 18.10 -10.47
N PRO A 86 2.99 19.23 -9.72
CA PRO A 86 1.71 19.78 -9.34
C PRO A 86 0.81 20.15 -10.53
N LYS A 87 1.41 20.68 -11.61
CA LYS A 87 0.68 21.06 -12.84
C LYS A 87 0.25 19.82 -13.63
N LEU A 88 1.09 18.79 -13.72
CA LEU A 88 0.75 17.50 -14.34
C LEU A 88 -0.37 16.79 -13.58
N PHE A 89 -0.36 16.85 -12.25
CA PHE A 89 -1.47 16.32 -11.44
C PHE A 89 -2.76 17.07 -11.75
N ARG A 90 -2.73 18.42 -11.72
CA ARG A 90 -3.92 19.24 -11.97
C ARG A 90 -4.44 19.07 -13.41
N MET A 91 -3.55 19.01 -14.39
CA MET A 91 -3.90 18.73 -15.80
C MET A 91 -4.63 17.38 -15.91
N GLY A 92 -4.08 16.32 -15.31
CA GLY A 92 -4.69 14.98 -15.33
C GLY A 92 -6.07 14.96 -14.66
N ALA A 93 -6.25 15.68 -13.54
CA ALA A 93 -7.55 15.81 -12.89
C ALA A 93 -8.58 16.52 -13.77
N LEU A 94 -8.17 17.57 -14.50
CA LEU A 94 -9.04 18.28 -15.42
C LEU A 94 -9.38 17.48 -16.68
N GLU A 95 -8.44 16.68 -17.17
CA GLU A 95 -8.66 15.74 -18.27
C GLU A 95 -9.65 14.63 -17.88
N ASP A 96 -9.59 14.14 -16.64
CA ASP A 96 -10.54 13.16 -16.13
C ASP A 96 -11.96 13.77 -16.01
N LYS A 97 -12.07 14.98 -15.45
CA LYS A 97 -13.34 15.73 -15.44
C LYS A 97 -13.90 16.00 -16.84
N LEU A 98 -13.01 16.27 -17.80
CA LEU A 98 -13.42 16.48 -19.21
C LEU A 98 -14.00 15.19 -19.79
N ASP A 99 -13.36 14.05 -19.55
CA ASP A 99 -13.79 12.73 -19.99
C ASP A 99 -15.15 12.33 -19.37
N LEU A 100 -15.37 12.67 -18.10
CA LEU A 100 -16.64 12.48 -17.37
C LEU A 100 -17.74 13.51 -17.74
N LYS A 101 -17.41 14.56 -18.51
CA LYS A 101 -18.29 15.69 -18.84
C LYS A 101 -18.69 16.55 -17.62
N GLU A 102 -17.87 16.54 -16.58
CA GLU A 102 -18.08 17.26 -15.32
C GLU A 102 -17.23 18.55 -15.22
N ILE A 103 -16.45 18.85 -16.24
CA ILE A 103 -15.57 20.03 -16.28
C ILE A 103 -16.34 21.33 -16.50
N SER A 104 -16.14 22.34 -15.64
CA SER A 104 -16.72 23.68 -15.79
C SER A 104 -16.03 24.48 -16.90
N ARG A 105 -16.69 25.57 -17.34
CA ARG A 105 -16.10 26.51 -18.32
C ARG A 105 -14.79 27.14 -17.85
N LYS A 106 -14.66 27.43 -16.55
CA LYS A 106 -13.43 27.96 -15.93
C LYS A 106 -12.32 26.91 -15.99
N GLU A 107 -12.63 25.67 -15.61
CA GLU A 107 -11.67 24.57 -15.61
C GLU A 107 -11.19 24.18 -17.04
N ARG A 108 -12.07 24.33 -18.06
CA ARG A 108 -11.63 24.13 -19.47
C ARG A 108 -10.57 25.15 -19.90
N LYS A 109 -10.73 26.43 -19.48
CA LYS A 109 -9.71 27.45 -19.74
C LYS A 109 -8.41 27.17 -19.00
N GLU A 110 -8.51 26.70 -17.75
CA GLU A 110 -7.37 26.29 -16.95
C GLU A 110 -6.63 25.11 -17.59
N LEU A 111 -7.36 24.08 -18.07
CA LEU A 111 -6.77 22.95 -18.78
C LEU A 111 -5.98 23.39 -20.02
N ALA A 112 -6.58 24.25 -20.85
CA ALA A 112 -5.92 24.77 -22.05
C ALA A 112 -4.66 25.58 -21.70
N ALA A 113 -4.67 26.35 -20.60
CA ALA A 113 -3.52 27.08 -20.13
C ALA A 113 -2.40 26.14 -19.64
N LEU A 114 -2.72 25.10 -18.88
CA LEU A 114 -1.76 24.10 -18.41
C LEU A 114 -1.14 23.33 -19.59
N GLN A 115 -1.94 22.93 -20.58
CA GLN A 115 -1.45 22.26 -21.78
C GLN A 115 -0.50 23.15 -22.62
N ALA A 116 -0.72 24.46 -22.64
CA ALA A 116 0.16 25.40 -23.31
C ALA A 116 1.45 25.70 -22.50
N GLU A 117 1.37 25.62 -21.18
CA GLU A 117 2.49 25.96 -20.28
C GLU A 117 3.48 24.81 -20.09
N ILE A 118 2.97 23.58 -19.93
CA ILE A 118 3.81 22.40 -19.73
C ILE A 118 4.51 22.05 -21.05
N PRO A 119 5.85 21.90 -21.07
CA PRO A 119 6.57 21.55 -22.28
C PRO A 119 6.01 20.30 -22.98
N GLN A 120 5.82 20.34 -24.28
CA GLN A 120 5.25 19.24 -25.05
C GLN A 120 6.05 17.93 -24.84
N ALA A 121 7.38 18.01 -24.78
CA ALA A 121 8.23 16.84 -24.52
C ALA A 121 7.94 16.16 -23.18
N VAL A 122 7.56 16.92 -22.15
CA VAL A 122 7.16 16.39 -20.83
C VAL A 122 5.80 15.66 -20.93
N GLN A 123 4.87 16.26 -21.66
CA GLN A 123 3.53 15.66 -21.88
C GLN A 123 3.65 14.36 -22.68
N ASP A 124 4.47 14.37 -23.73
CA ASP A 124 4.67 13.21 -24.62
C ASP A 124 5.37 12.05 -23.89
N ASP A 125 6.44 12.31 -23.14
CA ASP A 125 7.14 11.30 -22.34
C ASP A 125 6.18 10.66 -21.32
N ARG A 126 5.42 11.49 -20.58
CA ARG A 126 4.43 11.00 -19.63
C ARG A 126 3.34 10.13 -20.30
N ALA A 127 2.78 10.62 -21.40
CA ALA A 127 1.72 9.92 -22.12
C ALA A 127 2.23 8.60 -22.72
N GLN A 128 3.41 8.60 -23.34
CA GLN A 128 4.00 7.40 -23.92
C GLN A 128 4.23 6.31 -22.90
N ARG A 129 4.83 6.63 -21.75
CA ARG A 129 5.09 5.66 -20.68
C ARG A 129 3.79 5.07 -20.14
N ARG A 130 2.81 5.91 -19.82
CA ARG A 130 1.50 5.47 -19.32
C ARG A 130 0.77 4.58 -20.31
N ASN A 131 0.77 4.94 -21.59
CA ASN A 131 0.15 4.14 -22.63
C ASN A 131 0.82 2.77 -22.78
N LEU A 132 2.15 2.70 -22.68
CA LEU A 132 2.89 1.44 -22.69
C LEU A 132 2.54 0.57 -21.48
N ASN A 133 2.44 1.17 -20.28
CA ASN A 133 2.08 0.44 -19.07
C ASN A 133 0.65 -0.12 -19.15
N ILE A 134 -0.31 0.69 -19.60
CA ILE A 134 -1.70 0.24 -19.79
C ILE A 134 -1.76 -0.91 -20.80
N ALA A 135 -1.12 -0.77 -21.96
CA ALA A 135 -1.07 -1.83 -22.96
C ALA A 135 -0.43 -3.12 -22.44
N THR A 136 0.57 -2.99 -21.55
CA THR A 136 1.19 -4.14 -20.88
C THR A 136 0.22 -4.79 -19.90
N THR A 137 -0.53 -4.01 -19.12
CA THR A 137 -1.58 -4.54 -18.23
C THR A 137 -2.68 -5.23 -19.02
N GLU A 138 -3.08 -4.69 -20.18
CA GLU A 138 -4.04 -5.35 -21.10
C GLU A 138 -3.55 -6.73 -21.54
N LEU A 139 -2.25 -6.89 -21.85
CA LEU A 139 -1.68 -8.21 -22.16
C LEU A 139 -1.82 -9.20 -21.00
N LEU A 140 -1.69 -8.74 -19.76
CA LEU A 140 -1.84 -9.60 -18.59
C LEU A 140 -3.28 -10.10 -18.39
N LEU A 141 -4.31 -9.37 -18.89
CA LEU A 141 -5.69 -9.84 -18.86
C LEU A 141 -5.85 -11.16 -19.62
N HIS A 142 -5.11 -11.37 -20.71
CA HIS A 142 -5.11 -12.65 -21.44
C HIS A 142 -4.64 -13.83 -20.57
N GLY A 143 -3.87 -13.60 -19.51
CA GLY A 143 -3.50 -14.63 -18.55
C GLY A 143 -4.70 -15.15 -17.76
N VAL A 144 -5.67 -14.28 -17.47
CA VAL A 144 -6.94 -14.66 -16.81
C VAL A 144 -7.86 -15.37 -17.79
N GLU A 145 -8.01 -14.85 -19.02
CA GLU A 145 -8.84 -15.41 -20.07
C GLU A 145 -8.42 -16.84 -20.46
N SER A 146 -7.12 -17.04 -20.62
CA SER A 146 -6.53 -18.33 -21.00
C SER A 146 -6.38 -19.33 -19.85
N GLY A 147 -6.63 -18.90 -18.60
CA GLY A 147 -6.42 -19.72 -17.40
C GLY A 147 -4.96 -19.91 -16.99
N ASN A 148 -4.02 -19.18 -17.60
CA ASN A 148 -2.61 -19.17 -17.21
C ASN A 148 -2.39 -18.49 -15.84
N PHE A 149 -3.25 -17.53 -15.48
CA PHE A 149 -3.34 -16.96 -14.16
C PHE A 149 -4.60 -17.47 -13.46
N ASP A 150 -4.45 -17.95 -12.24
CA ASP A 150 -5.58 -18.33 -11.39
C ASP A 150 -6.22 -17.09 -10.75
N TYR A 151 -5.44 -16.00 -10.61
CA TYR A 151 -5.92 -14.72 -10.13
C TYR A 151 -5.02 -13.58 -10.57
N LEU A 152 -5.63 -12.46 -10.97
CA LEU A 152 -4.95 -11.20 -11.26
C LEU A 152 -5.48 -10.11 -10.34
N LEU A 153 -4.57 -9.41 -9.67
CA LEU A 153 -4.88 -8.28 -8.82
C LEU A 153 -4.30 -7.01 -9.41
N ILE A 154 -5.15 -6.01 -9.68
CA ILE A 154 -4.74 -4.73 -10.24
C ILE A 154 -4.88 -3.67 -9.14
N GLY A 155 -3.76 -3.12 -8.68
CA GLY A 155 -3.73 -2.02 -7.73
C GLY A 155 -3.79 -0.67 -8.42
N ARG A 156 -4.40 0.31 -7.77
CA ARG A 156 -4.37 1.72 -8.16
C ARG A 156 -3.43 2.45 -7.22
N ASP A 157 -2.24 2.76 -7.71
CA ASP A 157 -1.22 3.44 -6.92
C ASP A 157 -1.56 4.94 -6.81
N ASP A 158 -1.62 5.48 -5.58
CA ASP A 158 -1.92 6.89 -5.25
C ASP A 158 -2.97 7.53 -6.19
N THR A 159 -4.23 7.19 -6.01
CA THR A 159 -5.32 7.73 -6.80
C THR A 159 -6.04 8.89 -6.09
N ALA A 160 -6.98 9.51 -6.77
CA ALA A 160 -7.85 10.56 -6.25
C ALA A 160 -9.15 10.56 -7.06
N PRO A 161 -10.28 11.10 -6.52
CA PRO A 161 -11.58 11.13 -7.21
C PRO A 161 -11.53 11.70 -8.63
N TYR A 162 -10.56 12.57 -8.90
CA TYR A 162 -10.20 13.03 -10.25
C TYR A 162 -8.68 13.00 -10.39
N SER A 163 -8.18 12.16 -11.28
CA SER A 163 -6.75 12.06 -11.57
C SER A 163 -6.53 11.29 -12.87
N GLN A 164 -5.30 11.35 -13.39
CA GLN A 164 -4.94 10.50 -14.54
C GLN A 164 -5.03 9.02 -14.19
N ALA A 165 -4.64 8.62 -12.97
CA ALA A 165 -4.76 7.25 -12.50
C ALA A 165 -6.23 6.80 -12.45
N HIS A 166 -7.15 7.64 -11.93
CA HIS A 166 -8.59 7.38 -11.92
C HIS A 166 -9.16 7.25 -13.34
N LYS A 167 -8.78 8.13 -14.27
CA LYS A 167 -9.20 8.04 -15.69
C LYS A 167 -8.78 6.73 -16.34
N GLU A 168 -7.55 6.29 -16.10
CA GLU A 168 -7.02 5.02 -16.62
C GLU A 168 -7.68 3.83 -15.96
N ALA A 169 -7.93 3.91 -14.65
CA ALA A 169 -8.66 2.91 -13.89
C ALA A 169 -10.06 2.65 -14.46
N ARG A 170 -10.82 3.71 -14.74
CA ARG A 170 -12.16 3.58 -15.36
C ARG A 170 -12.12 2.92 -16.74
N LYS A 171 -11.08 3.16 -17.53
CA LYS A 171 -10.89 2.49 -18.82
C LYS A 171 -10.57 1.00 -18.63
N MET A 172 -9.70 0.69 -17.68
CA MET A 172 -9.35 -0.70 -17.33
C MET A 172 -10.58 -1.43 -16.79
N ASP A 173 -11.40 -0.80 -15.94
CA ASP A 173 -12.64 -1.38 -15.42
C ASP A 173 -13.60 -1.87 -16.52
N ILE A 174 -13.67 -1.14 -17.64
CA ILE A 174 -14.47 -1.56 -18.79
C ILE A 174 -13.95 -2.88 -19.37
N LEU A 175 -12.64 -3.04 -19.48
CA LEU A 175 -12.02 -4.25 -20.04
C LEU A 175 -12.19 -5.46 -19.11
N VAL A 176 -12.13 -5.24 -17.79
CA VAL A 176 -12.24 -6.34 -16.83
C VAL A 176 -13.68 -6.76 -16.53
N ARG A 177 -14.71 -6.02 -16.99
CA ARG A 177 -16.13 -6.34 -16.72
C ARG A 177 -16.55 -7.69 -17.27
N GLU A 178 -15.99 -8.07 -18.40
CA GLU A 178 -16.31 -9.35 -19.08
C GLU A 178 -15.50 -10.53 -18.51
N LEU A 179 -14.54 -10.27 -17.63
CA LEU A 179 -13.73 -11.31 -17.01
C LEU A 179 -14.39 -11.86 -15.74
N PRO A 180 -14.13 -13.14 -15.38
CA PRO A 180 -14.65 -13.75 -14.19
C PRO A 180 -14.22 -13.00 -12.93
N LYS A 181 -15.17 -12.39 -12.20
CA LYS A 181 -14.87 -11.58 -11.00
C LYS A 181 -14.20 -12.37 -9.88
N GLU A 182 -14.34 -13.67 -9.86
CA GLU A 182 -13.64 -14.55 -8.93
C GLU A 182 -12.15 -14.73 -9.27
N LYS A 183 -11.71 -14.29 -10.47
CA LYS A 183 -10.32 -14.39 -10.93
C LYS A 183 -9.61 -13.06 -11.08
N ILE A 184 -10.33 -11.94 -10.89
CA ILE A 184 -9.75 -10.61 -11.01
C ILE A 184 -10.37 -9.64 -10.02
N ARG A 185 -9.55 -8.77 -9.42
CA ARG A 185 -9.97 -7.64 -8.59
C ARG A 185 -9.16 -6.40 -8.92
N PHE A 186 -9.78 -5.26 -8.57
CA PHE A 186 -9.26 -3.97 -8.89
C PHE A 186 -9.63 -2.97 -7.78
N PHE A 187 -8.64 -2.43 -7.04
CA PHE A 187 -8.85 -1.50 -5.94
C PHE A 187 -7.61 -0.63 -5.64
N SER A 188 -7.75 0.36 -4.74
CA SER A 188 -6.68 1.30 -4.37
C SER A 188 -5.57 0.64 -3.56
N GLY A 189 -4.32 1.05 -3.80
CA GLY A 189 -3.11 0.60 -3.15
C GLY A 189 -2.14 -0.12 -4.09
N ALA A 190 -0.94 -0.34 -3.63
CA ALA A 190 0.13 -0.97 -4.39
C ALA A 190 0.99 -1.92 -3.55
N ASP A 191 1.46 -1.48 -2.37
CA ASP A 191 2.48 -2.20 -1.60
C ASP A 191 1.93 -3.46 -0.92
N GLN A 192 0.64 -3.50 -0.59
CA GLN A 192 -0.01 -4.62 0.08
C GLN A 192 -0.36 -5.80 -0.84
N LEU A 193 -0.35 -5.61 -2.17
CA LEU A 193 -0.91 -6.57 -3.13
C LEU A 193 -0.28 -7.96 -3.03
N GLY A 194 1.04 -8.02 -2.85
CA GLY A 194 1.77 -9.26 -2.68
C GLY A 194 1.35 -10.03 -1.43
N LEU A 195 1.16 -9.34 -0.30
CA LEU A 195 0.73 -9.95 0.97
C LEU A 195 -0.72 -10.44 0.89
N ILE A 196 -1.60 -9.71 0.22
CA ILE A 196 -2.98 -10.13 -0.06
C ILE A 196 -3.00 -11.42 -0.87
N LEU A 197 -2.19 -11.52 -1.92
CA LEU A 197 -2.11 -12.74 -2.72
C LEU A 197 -1.42 -13.91 -2.00
N LEU A 198 -0.48 -13.65 -1.09
CA LEU A 198 0.07 -14.69 -0.21
C LEU A 198 -1.00 -15.26 0.72
N SER A 199 -1.87 -14.41 1.28
CA SER A 199 -3.02 -14.86 2.09
C SER A 199 -3.99 -15.70 1.27
N ARG A 200 -4.28 -15.28 0.02
CA ARG A 200 -5.09 -16.04 -0.92
C ARG A 200 -4.47 -17.40 -1.23
N ALA A 201 -3.16 -17.44 -1.49
CA ALA A 201 -2.43 -18.67 -1.75
C ALA A 201 -2.51 -19.64 -0.56
N ALA A 202 -2.27 -19.14 0.65
CA ALA A 202 -2.37 -19.92 1.88
C ALA A 202 -3.78 -20.50 2.06
N SER A 203 -4.82 -19.66 1.92
CA SER A 203 -6.22 -20.09 2.01
C SER A 203 -6.56 -21.16 0.97
N ARG A 204 -6.08 -20.99 -0.25
CA ARG A 204 -6.32 -21.96 -1.33
C ARG A 204 -5.65 -23.31 -1.07
N VAL A 205 -4.40 -23.29 -0.63
CA VAL A 205 -3.64 -24.51 -0.32
C VAL A 205 -4.22 -25.26 0.88
N SER A 206 -4.76 -24.51 1.86
CA SER A 206 -5.41 -25.06 3.05
C SER A 206 -6.89 -25.44 2.83
N TYR A 207 -7.46 -25.17 1.64
CA TYR A 207 -8.89 -25.36 1.35
C TYR A 207 -9.81 -24.60 2.32
N GLU A 208 -9.41 -23.41 2.75
CA GLU A 208 -10.15 -22.56 3.67
C GLU A 208 -10.70 -21.31 2.99
N ILE A 209 -11.82 -20.81 3.49
CA ILE A 209 -12.39 -19.50 3.13
C ILE A 209 -12.55 -18.72 4.43
N PRO A 210 -11.58 -17.89 4.80
CA PRO A 210 -11.64 -17.15 6.06
C PRO A 210 -12.80 -16.14 6.06
N MET A 211 -13.57 -16.13 7.13
CA MET A 211 -14.68 -15.19 7.36
C MET A 211 -14.13 -13.99 8.14
N VAL A 212 -14.30 -12.78 7.59
CA VAL A 212 -13.78 -11.54 8.19
C VAL A 212 -14.94 -10.65 8.62
N TYR A 213 -14.99 -10.31 9.91
CA TYR A 213 -15.89 -9.30 10.45
C TYR A 213 -15.17 -7.95 10.40
N ILE A 214 -15.81 -6.95 9.81
CA ILE A 214 -15.24 -5.60 9.72
C ILE A 214 -15.92 -4.73 10.75
N ASP A 215 -15.12 -4.00 11.51
CA ASP A 215 -15.57 -3.00 12.47
C ASP A 215 -14.86 -1.67 12.21
N PHE A 216 -15.61 -0.57 12.20
CA PHE A 216 -15.07 0.77 11.97
C PHE A 216 -15.22 1.62 13.23
N ALA A 217 -14.21 2.45 13.51
CA ALA A 217 -14.31 3.47 14.55
C ALA A 217 -15.53 4.39 14.33
N GLU A 218 -16.09 4.93 15.41
CA GLU A 218 -17.21 5.85 15.35
C GLU A 218 -16.99 7.06 14.44
N GLY A 219 -18.07 7.70 14.02
CA GLY A 219 -18.06 8.87 13.13
C GLY A 219 -18.39 8.51 11.69
N LYS A 220 -17.59 8.97 10.74
CA LYS A 220 -17.76 8.63 9.31
C LYS A 220 -17.52 7.15 9.03
N GLY A 221 -16.68 6.50 9.81
CA GLY A 221 -16.42 5.07 9.72
C GLY A 221 -16.14 4.62 8.28
N GLY A 222 -16.83 3.58 7.83
CA GLY A 222 -16.66 3.02 6.49
C GLY A 222 -16.97 3.95 5.32
N ALA A 223 -17.67 5.08 5.54
CA ALA A 223 -17.95 6.09 4.52
C ALA A 223 -16.78 7.09 4.31
N THR A 224 -15.70 6.96 5.09
CA THR A 224 -14.48 7.75 4.89
C THR A 224 -13.88 7.44 3.52
N ILE A 225 -13.55 8.48 2.74
CA ILE A 225 -12.71 8.38 1.53
C ILE A 225 -11.34 8.92 1.93
N PRO A 226 -10.34 8.03 2.14
CA PRO A 226 -9.04 8.45 2.63
C PRO A 226 -8.26 9.29 1.61
N THR A 227 -7.30 10.06 2.11
CA THR A 227 -6.32 10.72 1.22
C THR A 227 -5.58 9.65 0.41
N TYR A 228 -5.33 9.93 -0.88
CA TYR A 228 -4.73 9.04 -1.88
C TYR A 228 -5.65 7.91 -2.39
N GLU A 229 -6.95 7.96 -2.05
CA GLU A 229 -7.95 7.01 -2.53
C GLU A 229 -9.13 7.71 -3.21
N ASP A 230 -9.96 6.95 -3.91
CA ASP A 230 -11.11 7.43 -4.68
C ASP A 230 -12.42 6.74 -4.29
N ASP A 231 -12.36 5.73 -3.42
CA ASP A 231 -13.50 4.96 -2.94
C ASP A 231 -13.66 5.04 -1.41
N PRO A 232 -14.89 4.86 -0.87
CA PRO A 232 -15.10 4.67 0.57
C PRO A 232 -14.33 3.46 1.10
N ILE A 233 -13.74 3.58 2.30
CA ILE A 233 -12.90 2.52 2.87
C ILE A 233 -13.66 1.22 3.13
N ALA A 234 -14.97 1.26 3.35
CA ALA A 234 -15.78 0.04 3.49
C ALA A 234 -15.79 -0.78 2.18
N PHE A 235 -15.81 -0.11 1.03
CA PHE A 235 -15.71 -0.77 -0.26
C PHE A 235 -14.32 -1.39 -0.44
N SER A 236 -13.27 -0.60 -0.20
CA SER A 236 -11.89 -1.10 -0.25
C SER A 236 -11.67 -2.29 0.65
N ALA A 237 -12.20 -2.27 1.90
CA ALA A 237 -12.08 -3.38 2.84
C ALA A 237 -12.72 -4.67 2.32
N ALA A 238 -13.92 -4.59 1.75
CA ALA A 238 -14.60 -5.75 1.17
C ALA A 238 -13.82 -6.33 -0.02
N GLU A 239 -13.31 -5.48 -0.91
CA GLU A 239 -12.52 -5.91 -2.06
C GLU A 239 -11.19 -6.57 -1.65
N HIS A 240 -10.50 -6.02 -0.62
CA HIS A 240 -9.28 -6.64 -0.08
C HIS A 240 -9.56 -8.03 0.52
N ILE A 241 -10.67 -8.19 1.26
CA ILE A 241 -11.05 -9.49 1.83
C ILE A 241 -11.30 -10.52 0.72
N HIS A 242 -12.03 -10.14 -0.31
CA HIS A 242 -12.26 -11.03 -1.45
C HIS A 242 -10.96 -11.36 -2.20
N ALA A 243 -10.08 -10.38 -2.37
CA ALA A 243 -8.78 -10.60 -3.01
C ALA A 243 -7.88 -11.52 -2.18
N ALA A 244 -7.95 -11.45 -0.85
CA ALA A 244 -7.23 -12.34 0.07
C ALA A 244 -7.79 -13.77 0.13
N GLY A 245 -8.86 -14.07 -0.62
CA GLY A 245 -9.53 -15.39 -0.60
C GLY A 245 -10.54 -15.57 0.53
N GLY A 246 -10.85 -14.49 1.26
CA GLY A 246 -11.81 -14.49 2.36
C GLY A 246 -13.22 -14.03 1.94
N TRP A 247 -14.11 -13.98 2.92
CA TRP A 247 -15.47 -13.51 2.76
C TRP A 247 -15.89 -12.59 3.92
N PRO A 248 -16.47 -11.41 3.65
CA PRO A 248 -16.99 -10.54 4.69
C PRO A 248 -18.20 -11.21 5.41
N THR A 249 -18.27 -11.05 6.74
CA THR A 249 -19.41 -11.55 7.53
C THR A 249 -19.96 -10.46 8.45
N ALA A 250 -21.30 -10.36 8.52
CA ALA A 250 -21.98 -9.50 9.50
C ALA A 250 -22.11 -10.14 10.89
N LYS A 251 -21.70 -11.41 11.05
CA LYS A 251 -21.85 -12.15 12.30
C LYS A 251 -20.49 -12.39 12.95
N LEU A 252 -20.21 -11.65 14.02
CA LEU A 252 -18.98 -11.79 14.79
C LEU A 252 -18.72 -13.24 15.22
N THR A 253 -19.76 -14.00 15.58
CA THR A 253 -19.61 -15.41 15.98
C THR A 253 -19.04 -16.31 14.90
N ARG A 254 -19.19 -15.95 13.63
CA ARG A 254 -18.66 -16.69 12.48
C ARG A 254 -17.29 -16.19 12.02
N ALA A 255 -16.82 -15.09 12.58
CA ALA A 255 -15.56 -14.49 12.13
C ALA A 255 -14.36 -15.32 12.59
N ASP A 256 -13.48 -15.62 11.63
CA ASP A 256 -12.13 -16.14 11.85
C ASP A 256 -11.17 -15.00 12.21
N LEU A 257 -11.43 -13.80 11.65
CA LEU A 257 -10.69 -12.58 11.90
C LEU A 257 -11.65 -11.41 12.08
N VAL A 258 -11.39 -10.55 13.05
CA VAL A 258 -11.96 -9.20 13.15
C VAL A 258 -10.95 -8.23 12.55
N LEU A 259 -11.36 -7.48 11.54
CA LEU A 259 -10.62 -6.36 10.98
C LEU A 259 -11.19 -5.08 11.58
N ALA A 260 -10.54 -4.57 12.62
CA ALA A 260 -10.88 -3.31 13.27
C ALA A 260 -10.17 -2.15 12.56
N VAL A 261 -10.94 -1.21 12.03
CA VAL A 261 -10.43 -0.12 11.19
C VAL A 261 -10.58 1.20 11.93
N ASN A 262 -9.45 1.78 12.37
CA ASN A 262 -9.41 3.09 13.00
C ASN A 262 -9.53 4.19 11.95
N THR A 263 -10.71 4.80 11.84
CA THR A 263 -11.01 5.90 10.91
C THR A 263 -11.08 7.24 11.65
N PRO A 264 -10.75 8.37 10.98
CA PRO A 264 -10.93 9.68 11.60
C PRO A 264 -12.43 9.99 11.80
N LEU A 265 -12.77 10.64 12.92
CA LEU A 265 -14.15 10.92 13.32
C LEU A 265 -14.95 11.68 12.23
N ASP A 266 -14.33 12.68 11.63
CA ASP A 266 -14.93 13.55 10.60
C ASP A 266 -14.74 13.00 9.17
N GLY A 267 -14.03 11.90 9.01
CA GLY A 267 -13.70 11.29 7.72
C GLY A 267 -12.59 12.03 6.94
N VAL A 268 -11.85 12.91 7.59
CA VAL A 268 -10.74 13.67 6.98
C VAL A 268 -9.41 13.08 7.41
N THR A 269 -8.77 12.30 6.55
CA THR A 269 -7.44 11.75 6.80
C THR A 269 -6.38 12.85 6.66
N LEU A 270 -5.66 13.11 7.74
CA LEU A 270 -4.48 14.01 7.76
C LEU A 270 -3.20 13.18 7.63
N GLU A 271 -2.07 13.87 7.36
CA GLU A 271 -0.75 13.24 7.43
C GLU A 271 -0.36 12.92 8.88
N ALA A 272 0.33 11.81 9.12
CA ALA A 272 0.78 11.43 10.47
C ALA A 272 1.73 12.45 11.11
N SER A 273 2.46 13.21 10.29
CA SER A 273 3.31 14.33 10.74
C SER A 273 2.52 15.60 11.12
N ASN A 274 1.18 15.61 10.96
CA ASN A 274 0.36 16.76 11.30
C ASN A 274 0.40 16.99 12.83
N PRO A 275 0.54 18.26 13.31
CA PRO A 275 0.56 18.56 14.74
C PRO A 275 -0.68 18.10 15.53
N LYS A 276 -1.79 17.79 14.85
CA LYS A 276 -2.98 17.21 15.49
C LYS A 276 -2.82 15.72 15.86
N ASN A 277 -1.83 15.04 15.31
CA ASN A 277 -1.52 13.66 15.67
C ASN A 277 -0.80 13.62 17.02
N THR A 278 -1.52 13.91 18.08
CA THR A 278 -1.01 13.92 19.45
C THR A 278 -1.28 12.60 20.17
N GLY A 279 -0.57 12.32 21.27
CA GLY A 279 -0.87 11.19 22.14
C GLY A 279 -2.06 11.44 23.10
N GLU A 280 -2.91 12.45 22.84
CA GLU A 280 -4.10 12.74 23.65
C GLU A 280 -5.20 11.74 23.30
N ILE A 281 -5.61 10.95 24.29
CA ILE A 281 -6.62 9.90 24.13
C ILE A 281 -8.00 10.56 24.13
N THR A 282 -8.73 10.38 23.05
CA THR A 282 -10.10 10.89 22.89
C THR A 282 -11.12 9.82 23.30
N LYS A 283 -12.37 10.23 23.48
CA LYS A 283 -13.48 9.28 23.72
C LYS A 283 -13.59 8.25 22.59
N GLN A 284 -13.44 8.67 21.32
CA GLN A 284 -13.44 7.76 20.17
C GLN A 284 -12.32 6.71 20.28
N THR A 285 -11.11 7.15 20.69
CA THR A 285 -9.98 6.23 20.88
C THR A 285 -10.28 5.20 21.96
N GLU A 286 -10.84 5.64 23.12
CA GLU A 286 -11.21 4.75 24.23
C GLU A 286 -12.28 3.73 23.81
N GLU A 287 -13.32 4.15 23.08
CA GLU A 287 -14.40 3.28 22.60
C GLU A 287 -13.86 2.27 21.59
N PHE A 288 -13.10 2.68 20.60
CA PHE A 288 -12.48 1.77 19.62
C PHE A 288 -11.57 0.72 20.30
N VAL A 289 -10.74 1.12 21.26
CA VAL A 289 -9.87 0.19 21.98
C VAL A 289 -10.68 -0.73 22.91
N ALA A 290 -11.79 -0.25 23.46
CA ALA A 290 -12.71 -1.09 24.25
C ALA A 290 -13.35 -2.16 23.38
N ASP A 291 -13.74 -1.88 22.14
CA ASP A 291 -14.27 -2.85 21.19
C ASP A 291 -13.20 -3.90 20.82
N VAL A 292 -11.97 -3.47 20.48
CA VAL A 292 -10.83 -4.38 20.26
C VAL A 292 -10.62 -5.31 21.45
N LYS A 293 -10.64 -4.76 22.67
CA LYS A 293 -10.53 -5.53 23.92
C LYS A 293 -11.68 -6.53 24.08
N GLY A 294 -12.88 -6.13 23.71
CA GLY A 294 -14.08 -6.96 23.70
C GLY A 294 -13.95 -8.16 22.77
N TYR A 295 -13.46 -7.97 21.55
CA TYR A 295 -13.21 -9.05 20.59
C TYR A 295 -12.13 -10.02 21.06
N LEU A 296 -11.01 -9.51 21.57
CA LEU A 296 -9.94 -10.34 22.13
C LEU A 296 -10.43 -11.19 23.31
N LYS A 297 -11.26 -10.63 24.22
CA LYS A 297 -11.87 -11.38 25.33
C LYS A 297 -12.81 -12.49 24.86
N GLN A 298 -13.44 -12.34 23.70
CA GLN A 298 -14.24 -13.38 23.05
C GLN A 298 -13.43 -14.42 22.31
N GLY A 299 -12.09 -14.36 22.41
CA GLY A 299 -11.17 -15.29 21.74
C GLY A 299 -11.03 -15.06 20.23
N LYS A 300 -11.43 -13.90 19.73
CA LYS A 300 -11.26 -13.55 18.31
C LYS A 300 -9.84 -13.14 18.01
N ALA A 301 -9.32 -13.56 16.84
CA ALA A 301 -8.15 -12.93 16.24
C ALA A 301 -8.54 -11.52 15.77
N VAL A 302 -7.75 -10.51 16.13
CA VAL A 302 -8.03 -9.11 15.79
C VAL A 302 -6.85 -8.51 15.04
N ALA A 303 -7.10 -7.99 13.86
CA ALA A 303 -6.16 -7.16 13.10
C ALA A 303 -6.64 -5.70 13.16
N VAL A 304 -5.74 -4.78 13.46
CA VAL A 304 -6.02 -3.34 13.50
C VAL A 304 -5.43 -2.67 12.27
N ALA A 305 -6.29 -2.05 11.46
CA ALA A 305 -5.90 -1.17 10.37
C ALA A 305 -6.06 0.29 10.84
N ASP A 306 -4.96 0.94 11.11
CA ASP A 306 -4.91 2.31 11.62
C ASP A 306 -4.82 3.30 10.45
N ILE A 307 -5.96 3.81 10.00
CA ILE A 307 -6.07 4.73 8.85
C ILE A 307 -6.53 6.13 9.23
N ALA A 308 -6.54 6.45 10.53
CA ALA A 308 -6.93 7.79 10.99
C ALA A 308 -5.99 8.86 10.43
N TYR A 309 -4.73 8.49 10.21
CA TYR A 309 -3.73 9.31 9.54
C TYR A 309 -3.13 8.56 8.34
N GLY A 310 -2.69 9.30 7.32
CA GLY A 310 -1.89 8.77 6.23
C GLY A 310 -0.40 8.82 6.56
N ASN A 311 0.37 7.89 6.01
CA ASN A 311 1.82 7.83 6.15
C ASN A 311 2.35 7.71 7.59
N GLY A 312 1.63 7.03 8.46
CA GLY A 312 2.02 6.74 9.84
C GLY A 312 0.84 6.53 10.79
N ALA A 313 1.11 6.00 11.95
CA ALA A 313 0.14 5.61 12.96
C ALA A 313 -0.54 6.80 13.67
N ASP A 314 -1.71 6.55 14.25
CA ASP A 314 -2.37 7.42 15.23
C ASP A 314 -1.69 7.25 16.60
N ASN A 315 -1.04 8.30 17.08
CA ASN A 315 -0.33 8.29 18.35
C ASN A 315 -1.24 7.99 19.56
N ALA A 316 -2.49 8.45 19.53
CA ALA A 316 -3.44 8.20 20.60
C ALA A 316 -3.86 6.72 20.64
N LEU A 317 -4.14 6.12 19.48
CA LEU A 317 -4.47 4.70 19.38
C LEU A 317 -3.33 3.81 19.89
N VAL A 318 -2.11 4.02 19.38
CA VAL A 318 -0.96 3.20 19.77
C VAL A 318 -0.71 3.31 21.28
N LYS A 319 -0.75 4.52 21.84
CA LYS A 319 -0.62 4.74 23.28
C LYS A 319 -1.67 3.99 24.10
N GLU A 320 -2.94 4.03 23.68
CA GLU A 320 -4.03 3.37 24.40
C GLU A 320 -3.95 1.83 24.28
N LEU A 321 -3.56 1.30 23.09
CA LEU A 321 -3.31 -0.13 22.90
C LEU A 321 -2.23 -0.68 23.83
N PHE A 322 -1.13 0.07 24.02
CA PHE A 322 -0.07 -0.32 24.97
C PHE A 322 -0.50 -0.17 26.42
N LYS A 323 -1.16 0.90 26.79
CA LYS A 323 -1.69 1.15 28.14
C LYS A 323 -2.63 0.02 28.59
N GLU A 324 -3.49 -0.44 27.70
CA GLU A 324 -4.45 -1.53 27.92
C GLU A 324 -3.84 -2.94 27.75
N ASN A 325 -2.53 -3.06 27.47
CA ASN A 325 -1.80 -4.30 27.22
C ASN A 325 -2.45 -5.16 26.09
N LEU A 326 -2.90 -4.52 25.02
CA LEU A 326 -3.53 -5.17 23.87
C LEU A 326 -2.60 -5.25 22.67
N ALA A 327 -1.68 -4.32 22.51
CA ALA A 327 -0.81 -4.18 21.34
C ALA A 327 -0.12 -5.49 20.92
N GLU A 328 0.32 -6.31 21.87
CA GLU A 328 1.01 -7.58 21.62
C GLU A 328 0.05 -8.77 21.44
N LYS A 329 -1.23 -8.59 21.73
CA LYS A 329 -2.27 -9.62 21.60
C LYS A 329 -2.95 -9.62 20.24
N LEU A 330 -2.70 -8.59 19.44
CA LEU A 330 -3.24 -8.49 18.10
C LEU A 330 -2.70 -9.60 17.18
N ALA A 331 -3.51 -10.02 16.24
CA ALA A 331 -3.07 -10.88 15.14
C ALA A 331 -2.21 -10.08 14.15
N ALA A 332 -2.56 -8.80 13.93
CA ALA A 332 -1.82 -7.86 13.09
C ALA A 332 -2.11 -6.42 13.49
N TYR A 333 -1.19 -5.53 13.12
CA TYR A 333 -1.33 -4.08 13.15
C TYR A 333 -0.72 -3.51 11.86
N GLY A 334 -1.31 -2.46 11.33
CA GLY A 334 -0.75 -1.66 10.24
C GLY A 334 -1.20 -0.21 10.38
N GLY A 335 -0.31 0.74 10.10
CA GLY A 335 -0.53 2.18 10.19
C GLY A 335 0.36 2.97 9.23
N TRP A 336 0.80 2.37 8.12
CA TRP A 336 1.74 3.01 7.21
C TRP A 336 1.23 3.13 5.78
N ASN A 337 1.68 4.21 5.13
CA ASN A 337 1.41 4.60 3.76
C ASN A 337 -0.07 4.98 3.57
N THR A 338 -0.68 4.64 2.44
CA THR A 338 -2.09 4.94 2.17
C THR A 338 -3.02 4.01 2.94
N ALA A 339 -4.29 4.38 3.07
CA ALA A 339 -5.25 3.58 3.80
C ALA A 339 -5.44 2.17 3.21
N GLY A 340 -5.42 2.02 1.87
CA GLY A 340 -5.48 0.72 1.20
C GLY A 340 -4.27 -0.15 1.51
N ASN A 341 -3.06 0.43 1.52
CA ASN A 341 -1.84 -0.27 1.91
C ASN A 341 -1.94 -0.75 3.37
N THR A 342 -2.27 0.14 4.29
CA THR A 342 -2.48 -0.16 5.72
C THR A 342 -3.51 -1.28 5.93
N LEU A 343 -4.67 -1.15 5.29
CA LEU A 343 -5.75 -2.13 5.36
C LEU A 343 -5.29 -3.51 4.89
N GLY A 344 -4.60 -3.55 3.75
CA GLY A 344 -4.11 -4.79 3.17
C GLY A 344 -3.01 -5.45 3.99
N PHE A 345 -2.10 -4.68 4.59
CA PHE A 345 -1.08 -5.21 5.51
C PHE A 345 -1.72 -5.81 6.77
N ALA A 346 -2.64 -5.09 7.41
CA ALA A 346 -3.33 -5.57 8.60
C ALA A 346 -4.15 -6.84 8.29
N LEU A 347 -4.92 -6.84 7.21
CA LEU A 347 -5.73 -7.98 6.78
C LEU A 347 -4.85 -9.18 6.42
N GLY A 348 -3.88 -8.99 5.52
CA GLY A 348 -3.03 -10.08 5.02
C GLY A 348 -2.23 -10.74 6.12
N GLN A 349 -1.56 -9.96 6.97
CA GLN A 349 -0.85 -10.47 8.13
C GLN A 349 -1.81 -11.13 9.13
N GLY A 350 -2.99 -10.53 9.38
CA GLY A 350 -4.00 -11.07 10.29
C GLY A 350 -4.52 -12.44 9.86
N LEU A 351 -4.77 -12.64 8.57
CA LEU A 351 -5.20 -13.92 8.01
C LEU A 351 -4.11 -14.99 8.09
N LEU A 352 -2.85 -14.60 7.92
CA LEU A 352 -1.70 -15.52 8.01
C LEU A 352 -1.29 -15.81 9.46
N ALA A 353 -1.69 -14.98 10.44
CA ALA A 353 -1.25 -15.06 11.83
C ALA A 353 -1.50 -16.43 12.48
N LYS A 354 -2.57 -17.13 12.08
CA LYS A 354 -2.87 -18.48 12.58
C LYS A 354 -1.84 -19.55 12.17
N SER A 355 -1.10 -19.30 11.07
CA SER A 355 -0.05 -20.19 10.56
C SER A 355 1.35 -19.81 11.03
N MET A 356 1.47 -18.72 11.81
CA MET A 356 2.72 -18.24 12.38
C MET A 356 2.88 -18.73 13.81
N ASP A 357 4.12 -18.98 14.22
CA ASP A 357 4.39 -19.13 15.64
C ASP A 357 4.28 -17.79 16.39
N ALA A 358 4.27 -17.84 17.73
CA ALA A 358 4.09 -16.64 18.55
C ALA A 358 5.28 -15.66 18.43
N ALA A 359 6.49 -16.16 18.20
CA ALA A 359 7.70 -15.34 18.09
C ALA A 359 7.72 -14.58 16.76
N ASP A 360 7.36 -15.22 15.66
CA ASP A 360 7.27 -14.60 14.34
C ASP A 360 6.18 -13.52 14.31
N ARG A 361 4.98 -13.84 14.83
CA ARG A 361 3.90 -12.84 14.96
C ARG A 361 4.32 -11.64 15.78
N GLN A 362 4.99 -11.87 16.93
CA GLN A 362 5.48 -10.81 17.79
C GLN A 362 6.57 -9.97 17.11
N SER A 363 7.43 -10.60 16.32
CA SER A 363 8.45 -9.90 15.53
C SER A 363 7.81 -8.97 14.49
N LEU A 364 6.81 -9.45 13.75
CA LEU A 364 6.08 -8.64 12.76
C LEU A 364 5.35 -7.45 13.41
N LEU A 365 4.65 -7.67 14.53
CA LEU A 365 4.02 -6.58 15.29
C LEU A 365 5.06 -5.55 15.75
N THR A 366 6.21 -6.01 16.24
CA THR A 366 7.29 -5.12 16.67
C THR A 366 7.80 -4.27 15.50
N VAL A 367 8.02 -4.87 14.32
CA VAL A 367 8.41 -4.13 13.10
C VAL A 367 7.38 -3.06 12.76
N ARG A 368 6.08 -3.39 12.79
CA ARG A 368 5.03 -2.40 12.51
C ARG A 368 5.01 -1.24 13.50
N TYR A 369 5.16 -1.50 14.79
CA TYR A 369 5.24 -0.42 15.78
C TYR A 369 6.51 0.42 15.64
N LEU A 370 7.64 -0.18 15.28
CA LEU A 370 8.89 0.55 15.06
C LEU A 370 8.86 1.38 13.77
N ASP A 371 8.28 0.85 12.70
CA ASP A 371 8.13 1.55 11.44
C ASP A 371 6.96 2.54 11.51
N ASP A 372 5.72 2.05 11.56
CA ASP A 372 4.50 2.83 11.35
C ASP A 372 4.30 3.91 12.44
N TRP A 373 4.62 3.57 13.68
CA TRP A 373 4.45 4.47 14.81
C TRP A 373 5.73 5.23 15.16
N ALA A 374 6.81 4.52 15.53
CA ALA A 374 7.97 5.20 16.05
C ALA A 374 8.64 6.04 14.96
N TYR A 375 8.89 5.48 13.79
CA TYR A 375 9.52 6.21 12.70
C TYR A 375 8.54 7.13 11.97
N GLN A 376 7.54 6.58 11.33
CA GLN A 376 6.69 7.32 10.37
C GLN A 376 5.88 8.43 11.03
N ALA A 377 5.24 8.14 12.16
CA ALA A 377 4.41 9.14 12.84
C ALA A 377 5.22 10.16 13.66
N ASN A 378 6.43 9.80 14.09
CA ASN A 378 7.17 10.63 15.06
C ASN A 378 8.59 11.00 14.59
N VAL A 379 9.50 10.02 14.50
CA VAL A 379 10.94 10.28 14.31
C VAL A 379 11.24 10.84 12.92
N ARG A 380 10.55 10.42 11.89
CA ARG A 380 10.78 10.90 10.51
C ARG A 380 10.69 12.42 10.40
N ASN A 381 9.60 13.00 10.89
CA ASN A 381 9.40 14.44 10.83
C ASN A 381 10.36 15.20 11.76
N LYS A 382 10.62 14.65 12.96
CA LYS A 382 11.61 15.21 13.89
C LYS A 382 12.98 15.27 13.23
N THR A 383 13.47 14.18 12.68
CA THR A 383 14.78 14.13 11.99
C THR A 383 14.80 15.08 10.78
N TYR A 384 13.69 15.21 10.04
CA TYR A 384 13.60 16.17 8.95
C TYR A 384 13.80 17.61 9.43
N VAL A 385 13.09 18.00 10.48
CA VAL A 385 13.14 19.39 11.02
C VAL A 385 14.47 19.68 11.72
N GLU A 386 15.04 18.71 12.45
CA GLU A 386 16.23 18.93 13.28
C GLU A 386 17.55 18.69 12.53
N LEU A 387 17.56 17.85 11.49
CA LEU A 387 18.79 17.49 10.76
C LEU A 387 18.74 17.86 9.28
N ILE A 388 17.70 17.43 8.56
CA ILE A 388 17.68 17.58 7.08
C ILE A 388 17.53 19.04 6.68
N TRP A 389 16.49 19.69 7.20
CA TRP A 389 16.19 21.09 6.85
C TRP A 389 17.27 22.11 7.25
N PRO A 390 17.83 22.09 8.46
CA PRO A 390 18.84 23.06 8.86
C PRO A 390 20.15 22.95 8.07
N ASN A 391 20.46 21.75 7.56
CA ASN A 391 21.66 21.52 6.77
C ASN A 391 21.41 21.63 5.26
N TYR A 392 20.22 22.04 4.82
CA TYR A 392 19.83 22.12 3.41
C TYR A 392 20.03 20.80 2.65
N TRP A 393 19.88 19.66 3.33
CA TRP A 393 20.00 18.37 2.69
C TRP A 393 18.78 18.05 1.82
N PRO A 394 18.93 17.30 0.73
CA PRO A 394 17.78 16.90 -0.08
C PRO A 394 16.93 15.85 0.64
N ASN A 395 15.62 15.86 0.39
CA ASN A 395 14.72 14.82 0.95
C ASN A 395 14.95 13.44 0.34
N SER A 396 15.54 13.38 -0.85
CA SER A 396 15.85 12.18 -1.61
C SER A 396 17.23 12.32 -2.21
N GLY A 397 17.93 11.19 -2.37
CA GLY A 397 19.27 11.20 -2.95
C GLY A 397 20.34 11.67 -1.97
N LEU A 398 20.17 11.38 -0.67
CA LEU A 398 21.20 11.59 0.34
C LEU A 398 22.49 10.88 -0.06
N ASN A 399 23.63 11.53 0.17
CA ASN A 399 24.93 10.88 0.00
C ASN A 399 25.21 9.91 1.17
N THR A 400 26.26 9.11 1.05
CA THR A 400 26.57 8.06 2.03
C THR A 400 26.79 8.59 3.45
N GLN A 401 27.47 9.73 3.61
CA GLN A 401 27.70 10.35 4.91
C GLN A 401 26.36 10.86 5.52
N GLN A 402 25.54 11.53 4.72
CA GLN A 402 24.22 12.02 5.15
C GLN A 402 23.31 10.87 5.57
N VAL A 403 23.32 9.75 4.86
CA VAL A 403 22.58 8.54 5.25
C VAL A 403 23.06 8.03 6.61
N GLN A 404 24.38 7.88 6.82
CA GLN A 404 24.92 7.41 8.10
C GLN A 404 24.56 8.32 9.27
N GLU A 405 24.66 9.64 9.08
CA GLU A 405 24.30 10.62 10.10
C GLU A 405 22.78 10.56 10.41
N ALA A 406 21.93 10.48 9.38
CA ALA A 406 20.48 10.36 9.56
C ALA A 406 20.10 9.06 10.27
N GLU A 407 20.67 7.91 9.87
CA GLU A 407 20.42 6.61 10.50
C GLU A 407 20.84 6.57 11.96
N ALA A 408 21.94 7.25 12.32
CA ALA A 408 22.37 7.37 13.72
C ALA A 408 21.37 8.15 14.56
N VAL A 409 20.87 9.29 14.06
CA VAL A 409 19.83 10.11 14.73
C VAL A 409 18.52 9.32 14.84
N ILE A 410 18.06 8.71 13.75
CA ILE A 410 16.84 7.88 13.68
C ILE A 410 16.93 6.76 14.72
N THR A 411 18.04 6.02 14.76
CA THR A 411 18.23 4.91 15.70
C THR A 411 18.13 5.38 17.14
N LYS A 412 18.80 6.48 17.48
CA LYS A 412 18.74 7.08 18.82
C LYS A 412 17.31 7.44 19.20
N ASP A 413 16.63 8.19 18.34
CA ASP A 413 15.29 8.72 18.62
C ASP A 413 14.23 7.61 18.69
N ILE A 414 14.33 6.57 17.85
CA ILE A 414 13.45 5.39 17.96
C ILE A 414 13.68 4.64 19.27
N LEU A 415 14.93 4.47 19.70
CA LEU A 415 15.24 3.84 21.00
C LEU A 415 14.64 4.67 22.15
N GLU A 416 14.83 5.98 22.17
CA GLU A 416 14.28 6.86 23.20
C GLU A 416 12.74 6.80 23.27
N LEU A 417 12.06 6.75 22.11
CA LEU A 417 10.60 6.73 22.03
C LEU A 417 10.00 5.35 22.31
N ALA A 418 10.55 4.30 21.74
CA ALA A 418 9.92 2.98 21.71
C ALA A 418 10.37 2.05 22.84
N GLN A 419 11.58 2.20 23.39
CA GLN A 419 12.08 1.34 24.47
C GLN A 419 11.21 1.38 25.74
N PRO A 420 10.64 2.51 26.18
CA PRO A 420 9.75 2.53 27.34
C PRO A 420 8.50 1.65 27.20
N VAL A 421 8.04 1.39 25.98
CA VAL A 421 6.82 0.62 25.68
C VAL A 421 7.12 -0.80 25.18
N LEU A 422 8.14 -0.96 24.32
CA LEU A 422 8.51 -2.24 23.69
C LEU A 422 9.64 -2.97 24.44
N GLY A 423 10.26 -2.32 25.44
CA GLY A 423 11.36 -2.90 26.21
C GLY A 423 12.63 -3.09 25.40
N ASP A 424 13.55 -3.91 25.90
CA ASP A 424 14.89 -4.13 25.35
C ASP A 424 14.89 -4.77 23.95
N ARG A 425 13.73 -5.27 23.47
CA ARG A 425 13.63 -5.85 22.13
C ARG A 425 13.94 -4.84 21.03
N VAL A 426 13.68 -3.54 21.24
CA VAL A 426 13.96 -2.48 20.27
C VAL A 426 15.45 -2.47 19.88
N SER A 427 16.33 -2.71 20.84
CA SER A 427 17.79 -2.76 20.62
C SER A 427 18.24 -3.90 19.70
N LYS A 428 17.38 -4.89 19.42
CA LYS A 428 17.63 -6.01 18.52
C LYS A 428 17.35 -5.69 17.05
N TYR A 429 16.96 -4.46 16.74
CA TYR A 429 16.66 -4.04 15.35
C TYR A 429 17.65 -2.99 14.85
N ASN A 430 17.90 -3.02 13.55
CA ASN A 430 18.60 -1.98 12.80
C ASN A 430 17.58 -1.11 12.08
N PHE A 431 17.92 0.16 11.87
CA PHE A 431 17.11 1.14 11.14
C PHE A 431 17.98 1.73 10.04
N THR A 432 17.66 1.45 8.78
CA THR A 432 18.42 1.92 7.62
C THR A 432 17.53 2.62 6.62
N LEU A 433 18.12 3.46 5.76
CA LEU A 433 17.44 4.19 4.69
C LEU A 433 17.80 3.56 3.32
N PRO A 434 17.13 2.48 2.91
CA PRO A 434 17.52 1.68 1.74
C PRO A 434 17.46 2.47 0.43
N TRP A 435 16.58 3.48 0.35
CA TRP A 435 16.38 4.34 -0.82
C TRP A 435 17.13 5.66 -0.73
N LYS A 436 18.01 5.85 0.27
CA LYS A 436 18.73 7.10 0.53
C LYS A 436 17.80 8.32 0.59
N ARG A 437 16.63 8.14 1.22
CA ARG A 437 15.62 9.19 1.45
C ARG A 437 14.89 8.94 2.76
N MET A 438 14.26 10.00 3.28
CA MET A 438 13.60 9.98 4.58
C MET A 438 12.22 9.29 4.58
N PHE A 439 11.66 8.92 3.43
CA PHE A 439 10.30 8.40 3.38
C PHE A 439 10.18 6.96 3.90
N GLU A 440 11.11 6.09 3.58
CA GLU A 440 11.13 4.71 4.04
C GLU A 440 12.27 4.45 5.03
N VAL A 441 11.97 3.68 6.06
CA VAL A 441 12.97 3.04 6.91
C VAL A 441 12.87 1.51 6.74
N GLU A 442 13.98 0.84 6.64
CA GLU A 442 14.04 -0.61 6.78
C GLU A 442 14.31 -0.95 8.25
N VAL A 443 13.36 -1.69 8.85
CA VAL A 443 13.47 -2.21 10.22
C VAL A 443 13.82 -3.69 10.12
N SER A 444 15.09 -4.02 10.32
CA SER A 444 15.60 -5.39 10.20
C SER A 444 16.16 -5.90 11.53
N ARG A 445 15.99 -7.20 11.79
CA ARG A 445 16.53 -7.85 13.00
C ARG A 445 18.06 -7.96 12.88
N LYS A 446 18.77 -7.66 13.99
CA LYS A 446 20.23 -7.84 14.09
C LYS A 446 20.63 -9.31 14.04
#